data_e3d32d8563c210594e6076fc1be869b6
#
_entry.id   e3d32d8563c210594e6076fc1be869b6
#
_cell.length_a   1.000
_cell.length_b   1.000
_cell.length_c   1.000
_cell.angle_alpha   90.00
_cell.angle_beta   90.00
_cell.angle_gamma   90.00
#
_symmetry.space_group_name_H-M   'P 1'
#
loop_
_entity.id
_entity.type
_entity.pdbx_description
1 polymer ?
#
loop_
_entity_poly.entity_id
_entity_poly.type
_entity_poly.pdbx_seq_one_letter_code
_entity_poly.pdbx_strand_id
1 'polypeptide(L)'
;MLRRFTPPIAGLASVAIFALLVGCDAGKSGTETASATADTRGRTKGAVPITSGSAEARRLYLEGRTLSEQLRAHDGRQLYQQAAAKDSTFALAHYQLAINAATAKDFFEHLKRAVALADSASEGERLMILALEAGGNAKPAKALEYQEQLVAKYPADERAHFALGGAYFGRQEYDKAIAEYRKATEINPQFSPAYNLLGYAYRAVDRFGDAEIAFKKYIELVPGDPNPYDSYAELLMKTGRFDESVAQYQKALSVDSHFTASRVGIATNRMLQGRHDEAAGLMDRLFKAARDDGERRNALFTKAVILVDAGRTDAAVKEIEKEYALDAALGDSANMSGDAQLIGDILLDAGRAAEAAQRYAKALELVERSSLSEDVKQDTRLADHRNLARVALAKGDLATAKGEAKSYTDGAESRQNSFRTRQAHGLAGTIALREKHYDQALAHLGQANQQDPQVLYWTALAWKGKGDAAKAKELAARAANANILPLATYAFIRAEAKKMS
;
A
#
# COMPACT_ATOMS: atom_id res chain seq x y z
N MET A 1 -6.25 -3.97 1.29
CA MET A 1 -4.89 -4.44 1.58
C MET A 1 -3.76 -3.51 1.13
N LEU A 2 -4.05 -2.42 0.49
CA LEU A 2 -3.12 -1.33 0.13
C LEU A 2 -2.82 -0.37 1.30
N ARG A 3 -2.80 -0.84 2.56
CA ARG A 3 -3.09 -0.01 3.74
C ARG A 3 -1.93 0.53 4.53
N ARG A 4 -0.68 0.22 4.26
CA ARG A 4 0.35 0.52 5.26
C ARG A 4 1.58 1.23 4.78
N PHE A 5 1.52 1.90 3.68
CA PHE A 5 2.55 2.87 3.34
C PHE A 5 1.92 4.12 2.75
N THR A 6 1.56 5.07 3.62
CA THR A 6 2.08 6.40 3.46
C THR A 6 3.35 6.45 4.30
N PRO A 7 4.47 5.83 3.87
CA PRO A 7 5.73 6.16 4.45
C PRO A 7 6.10 7.55 3.95
N PRO A 8 6.90 8.28 4.69
CA PRO A 8 7.58 9.45 4.19
C PRO A 8 8.48 9.11 3.00
N ILE A 9 8.71 7.83 2.75
CA ILE A 9 9.49 7.27 1.64
C ILE A 9 8.51 6.74 0.60
N ALA A 10 7.88 7.65 -0.14
CA ALA A 10 6.90 7.32 -1.18
C ALA A 10 7.46 6.53 -2.39
N GLY A 11 8.75 6.21 -2.39
CA GLY A 11 9.37 5.29 -3.35
C GLY A 11 9.18 3.81 -3.01
N LEU A 12 8.99 3.47 -1.73
CA LEU A 12 8.73 2.09 -1.30
C LEU A 12 7.31 1.61 -1.63
N ALA A 13 6.36 2.53 -1.85
CA ALA A 13 4.97 2.20 -2.07
C ALA A 13 4.73 1.34 -3.32
N SER A 14 5.57 1.41 -4.34
CA SER A 14 5.35 0.67 -5.58
C SER A 14 5.78 -0.80 -5.53
N VAL A 15 6.66 -1.18 -4.60
CA VAL A 15 7.15 -2.57 -4.46
C VAL A 15 6.69 -3.19 -3.14
N ALA A 16 6.61 -2.41 -2.07
CA ALA A 16 6.17 -2.87 -0.75
C ALA A 16 4.64 -3.04 -0.64
N ILE A 17 3.84 -2.53 -1.59
CA ILE A 17 2.40 -2.80 -1.66
C ILE A 17 2.09 -4.31 -1.72
N PHE A 18 3.03 -5.12 -2.19
CA PHE A 18 2.93 -6.57 -2.22
C PHE A 18 3.41 -7.28 -0.94
N ALA A 19 4.14 -6.59 -0.07
CA ALA A 19 4.89 -7.23 1.00
C ALA A 19 4.30 -7.09 2.40
N LEU A 20 3.37 -6.17 2.65
CA LEU A 20 2.96 -5.87 4.02
C LEU A 20 1.50 -6.21 4.31
N LEU A 21 1.30 -7.50 4.39
CA LEU A 21 0.18 -8.10 5.08
C LEU A 21 0.69 -8.70 6.38
N VAL A 22 0.64 -7.89 7.43
CA VAL A 22 0.96 -8.35 8.78
C VAL A 22 0.00 -9.46 9.16
N GLY A 23 0.57 -10.66 9.28
CA GLY A 23 -0.12 -11.83 9.75
C GLY A 23 -0.62 -11.68 11.18
N CYS A 24 -1.75 -12.23 11.41
CA CYS A 24 -2.29 -12.51 12.71
C CYS A 24 -1.85 -13.93 13.13
N ASP A 25 -1.38 -14.05 14.35
CA ASP A 25 -1.00 -15.32 14.95
C ASP A 25 -2.27 -16.12 15.29
N ALA A 26 -2.38 -17.32 14.75
CA ALA A 26 -3.44 -18.25 15.15
C ALA A 26 -2.93 -19.10 16.31
N GLY A 27 -3.54 -18.91 17.47
CA GLY A 27 -3.34 -19.81 18.61
C GLY A 27 -3.64 -21.25 18.24
N LYS A 28 -2.80 -22.16 18.71
CA LYS A 28 -2.89 -23.62 18.51
C LYS A 28 -4.29 -24.15 18.82
N SER A 29 -4.97 -24.71 17.84
CA SER A 29 -5.94 -25.78 18.07
C SER A 29 -6.09 -26.64 16.81
N GLY A 30 -5.89 -27.93 16.97
CA GLY A 30 -6.39 -28.96 16.06
C GLY A 30 -5.44 -29.37 14.94
N THR A 31 -4.65 -30.41 15.21
CA THR A 31 -4.07 -31.29 14.22
C THR A 31 -5.17 -31.95 13.40
N GLU A 32 -5.43 -31.40 12.23
CA GLU A 32 -5.87 -32.21 11.09
C GLU A 32 -4.83 -32.04 9.99
N THR A 33 -4.21 -33.17 9.68
CA THR A 33 -3.28 -33.36 8.59
C THR A 33 -3.99 -33.07 7.27
N ALA A 34 -4.03 -31.78 6.89
CA ALA A 34 -4.19 -31.45 5.48
C ALA A 34 -2.93 -32.01 4.80
N SER A 35 -3.13 -33.12 4.12
CA SER A 35 -2.14 -33.83 3.33
C SER A 35 -1.28 -32.82 2.56
N ALA A 36 -0.01 -32.74 2.93
CA ALA A 36 1.03 -32.07 2.18
C ALA A 36 1.24 -32.80 0.84
N THR A 37 0.29 -32.72 -0.06
CA THR A 37 0.48 -32.92 -1.50
C THR A 37 0.88 -31.59 -2.13
N ALA A 38 1.77 -30.86 -1.43
CA ALA A 38 2.44 -29.71 -1.95
C ALA A 38 3.54 -30.16 -2.88
N ASP A 39 3.37 -29.90 -4.15
CA ASP A 39 4.36 -29.60 -5.18
C ASP A 39 5.58 -30.54 -5.30
N THR A 40 5.35 -31.86 -5.20
CA THR A 40 6.17 -32.89 -5.86
C THR A 40 5.75 -33.09 -7.32
N ARG A 41 4.73 -32.38 -7.82
CA ARG A 41 4.41 -32.34 -9.25
C ARG A 41 5.51 -31.56 -9.94
N GLY A 42 6.26 -32.28 -10.75
CA GLY A 42 7.47 -31.89 -11.42
C GLY A 42 7.50 -30.42 -11.84
N ARG A 43 8.70 -29.82 -11.67
CA ARG A 43 9.11 -28.56 -12.24
C ARG A 43 8.35 -28.30 -13.53
N THR A 44 7.46 -27.30 -13.58
CA THR A 44 7.02 -26.76 -14.85
C THR A 44 8.27 -26.29 -15.58
N LYS A 45 8.52 -26.89 -16.73
CA LYS A 45 9.66 -26.55 -17.57
C LYS A 45 9.55 -25.05 -17.88
N GLY A 46 10.47 -24.24 -17.34
CA GLY A 46 10.43 -22.79 -17.51
C GLY A 46 10.09 -21.97 -16.27
N ALA A 47 9.89 -22.56 -15.08
CA ALA A 47 9.75 -21.82 -13.83
C ALA A 47 11.11 -21.38 -13.26
N VAL A 48 11.09 -20.29 -12.48
CA VAL A 48 12.29 -19.81 -11.76
C VAL A 48 12.78 -20.90 -10.80
N PRO A 49 14.06 -21.31 -10.89
CA PRO A 49 14.63 -22.29 -9.95
C PRO A 49 14.64 -21.75 -8.51
N ILE A 50 14.63 -22.66 -7.55
CA ILE A 50 14.84 -22.33 -6.13
C ILE A 50 16.18 -22.91 -5.72
N THR A 51 17.18 -22.03 -5.54
CA THR A 51 18.58 -22.40 -5.28
C THR A 51 18.85 -22.45 -3.79
N SER A 52 19.07 -23.67 -3.26
CA SER A 52 19.51 -23.90 -1.89
C SER A 52 20.30 -25.20 -1.82
N GLY A 53 21.38 -25.21 -1.07
CA GLY A 53 22.18 -26.40 -0.77
C GLY A 53 21.51 -27.36 0.21
N SER A 54 20.46 -26.94 0.91
CA SER A 54 19.74 -27.71 1.92
C SER A 54 18.32 -28.07 1.46
N ALA A 55 18.04 -29.36 1.35
CA ALA A 55 16.69 -29.85 1.05
C ALA A 55 15.67 -29.42 2.11
N GLU A 56 16.09 -29.39 3.39
CA GLU A 56 15.25 -28.95 4.51
C GLU A 56 14.96 -27.45 4.43
N ALA A 57 15.97 -26.61 4.13
CA ALA A 57 15.77 -25.17 3.92
C ALA A 57 14.78 -24.91 2.79
N ARG A 58 14.91 -25.65 1.68
CA ARG A 58 13.97 -25.55 0.55
C ARG A 58 12.55 -25.93 0.97
N ARG A 59 12.35 -27.01 1.75
CA ARG A 59 11.04 -27.43 2.24
C ARG A 59 10.40 -26.33 3.10
N LEU A 60 11.13 -25.82 4.08
CA LEU A 60 10.69 -24.73 4.97
C LEU A 60 10.32 -23.46 4.18
N TYR A 61 11.13 -23.12 3.18
CA TYR A 61 10.84 -22.00 2.27
C TYR A 61 9.53 -22.18 1.51
N LEU A 62 9.28 -23.37 0.94
CA LEU A 62 8.05 -23.66 0.19
C LEU A 62 6.80 -23.63 1.09
N GLU A 63 6.89 -24.17 2.28
CA GLU A 63 5.82 -24.10 3.28
C GLU A 63 5.56 -22.64 3.70
N GLY A 64 6.63 -21.88 3.99
CA GLY A 64 6.54 -20.46 4.30
C GLY A 64 5.92 -19.64 3.17
N ARG A 65 6.26 -19.97 1.91
CA ARG A 65 5.67 -19.34 0.72
C ARG A 65 4.17 -19.58 0.63
N THR A 66 3.73 -20.82 0.85
CA THR A 66 2.30 -21.16 0.87
C THR A 66 1.55 -20.34 1.92
N LEU A 67 2.11 -20.22 3.14
CA LEU A 67 1.51 -19.40 4.20
C LEU A 67 1.48 -17.90 3.84
N SER A 68 2.54 -17.39 3.25
CA SER A 68 2.60 -15.98 2.82
C SER A 68 1.60 -15.69 1.69
N GLU A 69 1.40 -16.62 0.75
CA GLU A 69 0.40 -16.53 -0.31
C GLU A 69 -1.04 -16.55 0.25
N GLN A 70 -1.25 -17.14 1.42
CA GLN A 70 -2.49 -17.10 2.21
C GLN A 70 -2.56 -15.89 3.16
N LEU A 71 -1.64 -14.94 3.06
CA LEU A 71 -1.50 -13.76 3.90
C LEU A 71 -1.21 -14.03 5.39
N ARG A 72 -0.75 -15.21 5.71
CA ARG A 72 -0.21 -15.59 7.02
C ARG A 72 1.28 -15.21 7.09
N ALA A 73 1.57 -13.92 6.90
CA ALA A 73 2.93 -13.42 6.76
C ALA A 73 3.79 -13.66 8.01
N HIS A 74 3.20 -13.62 9.21
CA HIS A 74 3.92 -13.94 10.46
C HIS A 74 4.40 -15.40 10.47
N ASP A 75 3.50 -16.34 10.18
CA ASP A 75 3.82 -17.78 10.17
C ASP A 75 4.82 -18.09 9.05
N GLY A 76 4.60 -17.54 7.86
CA GLY A 76 5.52 -17.65 6.73
C GLY A 76 6.91 -17.13 7.09
N ARG A 77 7.00 -15.97 7.78
CA ARG A 77 8.27 -15.38 8.23
C ARG A 77 9.04 -16.30 9.17
N GLN A 78 8.38 -16.98 10.11
CA GLN A 78 9.03 -17.93 10.99
C GLN A 78 9.68 -19.09 10.20
N LEU A 79 9.00 -19.61 9.19
CA LEU A 79 9.55 -20.65 8.34
C LEU A 79 10.70 -20.15 7.46
N TYR A 80 10.64 -18.92 6.97
CA TYR A 80 11.77 -18.33 6.23
C TYR A 80 12.98 -18.09 7.12
N GLN A 81 12.79 -17.71 8.39
CA GLN A 81 13.87 -17.60 9.38
C GLN A 81 14.53 -18.97 9.61
N GLN A 82 13.74 -20.02 9.77
CA GLN A 82 14.26 -21.39 9.89
C GLN A 82 14.98 -21.82 8.62
N ALA A 83 14.45 -21.51 7.43
CA ALA A 83 15.09 -21.81 6.16
C ALA A 83 16.47 -21.12 6.05
N ALA A 84 16.55 -19.84 6.39
CA ALA A 84 17.82 -19.08 6.39
C ALA A 84 18.81 -19.61 7.44
N ALA A 85 18.33 -20.13 8.57
CA ALA A 85 19.17 -20.75 9.60
C ALA A 85 19.73 -22.12 9.14
N LYS A 86 18.98 -22.87 8.31
CA LYS A 86 19.42 -24.16 7.73
C LYS A 86 20.36 -23.98 6.53
N ASP A 87 20.28 -22.87 5.85
CA ASP A 87 21.16 -22.51 4.72
C ASP A 87 21.37 -20.99 4.73
N SER A 88 22.49 -20.55 5.28
CA SER A 88 22.85 -19.13 5.38
C SER A 88 23.12 -18.45 4.04
N THR A 89 23.26 -19.24 2.97
CA THR A 89 23.46 -18.75 1.60
C THR A 89 22.18 -18.72 0.77
N PHE A 90 21.03 -19.03 1.39
CA PHE A 90 19.75 -19.08 0.70
C PHE A 90 19.19 -17.68 0.46
N ALA A 91 19.54 -17.09 -0.68
CA ALA A 91 19.16 -15.72 -1.06
C ALA A 91 17.64 -15.47 -1.03
N LEU A 92 16.84 -16.41 -1.55
CA LEU A 92 15.37 -16.28 -1.55
C LEU A 92 14.75 -16.32 -0.14
N ALA A 93 15.38 -16.98 0.83
CA ALA A 93 14.88 -16.92 2.21
C ALA A 93 14.99 -15.48 2.74
N HIS A 94 16.10 -14.81 2.52
CA HIS A 94 16.27 -13.39 2.88
C HIS A 94 15.39 -12.45 2.04
N TYR A 95 15.19 -12.73 0.76
CA TYR A 95 14.23 -12.02 -0.08
C TYR A 95 12.82 -12.08 0.52
N GLN A 96 12.36 -13.25 0.93
CA GLN A 96 11.04 -13.42 1.53
C GLN A 96 10.97 -12.80 2.93
N LEU A 97 12.04 -12.84 3.71
CA LEU A 97 12.11 -12.16 5.00
C LEU A 97 12.00 -10.63 4.85
N ALA A 98 12.61 -10.06 3.80
CA ALA A 98 12.43 -8.65 3.47
C ALA A 98 10.96 -8.35 3.11
N ILE A 99 10.37 -9.12 2.19
CA ILE A 99 8.98 -8.94 1.76
C ILE A 99 7.99 -9.05 2.93
N ASN A 100 8.22 -9.96 3.87
CA ASN A 100 7.35 -10.22 5.01
C ASN A 100 7.82 -9.52 6.30
N ALA A 101 8.69 -8.50 6.20
CA ALA A 101 9.22 -7.79 7.35
C ALA A 101 8.12 -7.00 8.08
N ALA A 102 8.20 -6.97 9.41
CA ALA A 102 7.26 -6.19 10.24
C ALA A 102 7.62 -4.71 10.30
N THR A 103 8.91 -4.39 10.14
CA THR A 103 9.44 -3.02 10.22
C THR A 103 10.26 -2.67 8.98
N ALA A 104 10.40 -1.37 8.69
CA ALA A 104 11.26 -0.91 7.60
C ALA A 104 12.73 -1.29 7.86
N LYS A 105 13.16 -1.28 9.11
CA LYS A 105 14.50 -1.71 9.51
C LYS A 105 14.75 -3.17 9.11
N ASP A 106 13.87 -4.09 9.49
CA ASP A 106 13.99 -5.50 9.13
C ASP A 106 13.96 -5.71 7.62
N PHE A 107 13.11 -4.96 6.91
CA PHE A 107 13.06 -4.96 5.44
C PHE A 107 14.44 -4.68 4.84
N PHE A 108 15.07 -3.57 5.23
CA PHE A 108 16.37 -3.19 4.66
C PHE A 108 17.51 -4.11 5.11
N GLU A 109 17.48 -4.64 6.33
CA GLU A 109 18.46 -5.62 6.79
C GLU A 109 18.43 -6.90 5.97
N HIS A 110 17.24 -7.47 5.76
CA HIS A 110 17.10 -8.69 4.97
C HIS A 110 17.31 -8.45 3.48
N LEU A 111 16.88 -7.31 2.94
CA LEU A 111 17.15 -6.93 1.56
C LEU A 111 18.65 -6.86 1.29
N LYS A 112 19.43 -6.21 2.17
CA LYS A 112 20.89 -6.14 2.06
C LYS A 112 21.52 -7.54 2.01
N ARG A 113 21.03 -8.47 2.84
CA ARG A 113 21.51 -9.87 2.82
C ARG A 113 21.14 -10.58 1.53
N ALA A 114 19.90 -10.43 1.04
CA ALA A 114 19.47 -11.02 -0.21
C ALA A 114 20.35 -10.54 -1.40
N VAL A 115 20.62 -9.23 -1.47
CA VAL A 115 21.48 -8.61 -2.50
C VAL A 115 22.91 -9.16 -2.43
N ALA A 116 23.48 -9.27 -1.24
CA ALA A 116 24.83 -9.83 -1.06
C ALA A 116 24.95 -11.29 -1.52
N LEU A 117 23.85 -12.04 -1.58
CA LEU A 117 23.78 -13.43 -2.01
C LEU A 117 23.30 -13.60 -3.47
N ALA A 118 22.87 -12.51 -4.12
CA ALA A 118 22.21 -12.58 -5.43
C ALA A 118 23.07 -13.19 -6.53
N ASP A 119 24.39 -12.97 -6.49
CA ASP A 119 25.30 -13.51 -7.52
C ASP A 119 25.54 -15.03 -7.40
N SER A 120 25.22 -15.62 -6.25
CA SER A 120 25.28 -17.07 -6.03
C SER A 120 23.95 -17.78 -6.32
N ALA A 121 22.88 -17.03 -6.56
CA ALA A 121 21.55 -17.53 -6.87
C ALA A 121 21.36 -17.74 -8.38
N SER A 122 20.25 -18.40 -8.78
CA SER A 122 19.90 -18.48 -10.20
C SER A 122 19.61 -17.09 -10.78
N GLU A 123 19.70 -16.94 -12.09
CA GLU A 123 19.44 -15.66 -12.74
C GLU A 123 18.01 -15.14 -12.48
N GLY A 124 17.01 -16.03 -12.43
CA GLY A 124 15.64 -15.64 -12.08
C GLY A 124 15.53 -15.10 -10.66
N GLU A 125 16.15 -15.78 -9.68
CA GLU A 125 16.19 -15.32 -8.30
C GLU A 125 16.94 -13.99 -8.17
N ARG A 126 18.06 -13.84 -8.89
CA ARG A 126 18.82 -12.60 -8.95
C ARG A 126 17.96 -11.43 -9.48
N LEU A 127 17.20 -11.64 -10.57
CA LEU A 127 16.30 -10.62 -11.12
C LEU A 127 15.21 -10.23 -10.12
N MET A 128 14.63 -11.19 -9.39
CA MET A 128 13.64 -10.92 -8.31
C MET A 128 14.25 -10.04 -7.21
N ILE A 129 15.46 -10.37 -6.75
CA ILE A 129 16.14 -9.64 -5.69
C ILE A 129 16.48 -8.22 -6.13
N LEU A 130 17.02 -8.04 -7.34
CA LEU A 130 17.37 -6.73 -7.90
C LEU A 130 16.13 -5.86 -8.16
N ALA A 131 15.01 -6.47 -8.55
CA ALA A 131 13.75 -5.75 -8.67
C ALA A 131 13.27 -5.22 -7.31
N LEU A 132 13.37 -6.03 -6.25
CA LEU A 132 13.03 -5.60 -4.89
C LEU A 132 13.97 -4.51 -4.39
N GLU A 133 15.28 -4.63 -4.63
CA GLU A 133 16.26 -3.62 -4.28
C GLU A 133 15.99 -2.28 -4.97
N ALA A 134 15.77 -2.33 -6.28
CA ALA A 134 15.46 -1.11 -7.04
C ALA A 134 14.18 -0.42 -6.53
N GLY A 135 13.14 -1.21 -6.23
CA GLY A 135 11.92 -0.68 -5.62
C GLY A 135 12.14 -0.09 -4.23
N GLY A 136 12.87 -0.79 -3.38
CA GLY A 136 13.23 -0.36 -2.02
C GLY A 136 14.06 0.93 -2.00
N ASN A 137 14.84 1.15 -3.03
CA ASN A 137 15.65 2.37 -3.23
C ASN A 137 14.95 3.42 -4.11
N ALA A 138 13.62 3.39 -4.19
CA ALA A 138 12.81 4.38 -4.93
C ALA A 138 13.15 4.51 -6.44
N LYS A 139 13.57 3.41 -7.07
CA LYS A 139 13.89 3.31 -8.51
C LYS A 139 12.86 2.44 -9.26
N PRO A 140 11.57 2.84 -9.32
CA PRO A 140 10.49 1.97 -9.84
C PRO A 140 10.63 1.63 -11.34
N ALA A 141 11.28 2.49 -12.12
CA ALA A 141 11.56 2.18 -13.53
C ALA A 141 12.54 1.02 -13.67
N LYS A 142 13.59 1.01 -12.84
CA LYS A 142 14.59 -0.07 -12.83
C LYS A 142 14.01 -1.38 -12.27
N ALA A 143 13.13 -1.28 -11.27
CA ALA A 143 12.41 -2.44 -10.75
C ALA A 143 11.55 -3.09 -11.84
N LEU A 144 10.81 -2.29 -12.62
CA LEU A 144 10.01 -2.76 -13.74
C LEU A 144 10.89 -3.46 -14.81
N GLU A 145 12.01 -2.85 -15.19
CA GLU A 145 12.95 -3.43 -16.16
C GLU A 145 13.40 -4.85 -15.74
N TYR A 146 13.75 -5.04 -14.47
CA TYR A 146 14.13 -6.38 -13.96
C TYR A 146 12.96 -7.37 -14.00
N GLN A 147 11.75 -6.93 -13.74
CA GLN A 147 10.57 -7.81 -13.81
C GLN A 147 10.18 -8.16 -15.24
N GLU A 148 10.33 -7.23 -16.20
CA GLU A 148 10.16 -7.52 -17.62
C GLU A 148 11.20 -8.52 -18.12
N GLN A 149 12.47 -8.38 -17.72
CA GLN A 149 13.53 -9.37 -18.00
C GLN A 149 13.18 -10.74 -17.39
N LEU A 150 12.63 -10.76 -16.17
CA LEU A 150 12.23 -12.01 -15.51
C LEU A 150 11.16 -12.74 -16.31
N VAL A 151 10.07 -12.05 -16.72
CA VAL A 151 9.01 -12.64 -17.55
C VAL A 151 9.51 -13.06 -18.92
N ALA A 152 10.38 -12.26 -19.56
CA ALA A 152 10.98 -12.62 -20.85
C ALA A 152 11.78 -13.93 -20.79
N LYS A 153 12.45 -14.17 -19.66
CA LYS A 153 13.26 -15.38 -19.46
C LYS A 153 12.46 -16.57 -18.94
N TYR A 154 11.42 -16.30 -18.15
CA TYR A 154 10.57 -17.33 -17.52
C TYR A 154 9.08 -17.11 -17.87
N PRO A 155 8.70 -17.17 -19.16
CA PRO A 155 7.34 -16.85 -19.61
C PRO A 155 6.27 -17.87 -19.19
N ALA A 156 6.69 -19.00 -18.63
CA ALA A 156 5.80 -20.03 -18.09
C ALA A 156 5.75 -20.03 -16.55
N ASP A 157 6.32 -19.02 -15.90
CA ASP A 157 6.27 -18.86 -14.44
C ASP A 157 5.11 -17.92 -14.04
N GLU A 158 4.10 -18.46 -13.40
CA GLU A 158 2.92 -17.68 -12.97
C GLU A 158 3.29 -16.58 -11.98
N ARG A 159 4.34 -16.76 -11.19
CA ARG A 159 4.79 -15.77 -10.19
C ARG A 159 5.57 -14.63 -10.82
N ALA A 160 6.28 -14.90 -11.94
CA ALA A 160 6.92 -13.85 -12.71
C ALA A 160 5.86 -12.88 -13.30
N HIS A 161 4.82 -13.44 -13.95
CA HIS A 161 3.70 -12.64 -14.45
C HIS A 161 2.95 -11.92 -13.33
N PHE A 162 2.72 -12.59 -12.20
CA PHE A 162 2.10 -11.99 -11.03
C PHE A 162 2.91 -10.79 -10.50
N ALA A 163 4.24 -10.91 -10.40
CA ALA A 163 5.12 -9.82 -9.96
C ALA A 163 5.11 -8.65 -10.95
N LEU A 164 5.19 -8.93 -12.25
CA LEU A 164 5.11 -7.90 -13.30
C LEU A 164 3.75 -7.19 -13.29
N GLY A 165 2.67 -7.95 -13.13
CA GLY A 165 1.31 -7.40 -12.95
C GLY A 165 1.25 -6.44 -11.77
N GLY A 166 1.94 -6.78 -10.67
CA GLY A 166 2.07 -5.92 -9.50
C GLY A 166 2.82 -4.62 -9.76
N ALA A 167 3.90 -4.67 -10.55
CA ALA A 167 4.61 -3.48 -10.95
C ALA A 167 3.75 -2.54 -11.79
N TYR A 168 3.03 -3.07 -12.78
CA TYR A 168 2.09 -2.28 -13.58
C TYR A 168 0.94 -1.72 -12.73
N PHE A 169 0.41 -2.51 -11.80
CA PHE A 169 -0.63 -2.04 -10.87
C PHE A 169 -0.15 -0.85 -10.02
N GLY A 170 1.06 -0.93 -9.44
CA GLY A 170 1.66 0.16 -8.67
C GLY A 170 1.91 1.42 -9.50
N ARG A 171 2.12 1.27 -10.81
CA ARG A 171 2.24 2.37 -11.77
C ARG A 171 0.89 2.88 -12.27
N GLN A 172 -0.22 2.28 -11.84
CA GLN A 172 -1.58 2.54 -12.32
C GLN A 172 -1.80 2.22 -13.82
N GLU A 173 -0.97 1.36 -14.37
CA GLU A 173 -1.11 0.80 -15.72
C GLU A 173 -2.02 -0.45 -15.64
N TYR A 174 -3.29 -0.22 -15.23
CA TYR A 174 -4.19 -1.30 -14.81
C TYR A 174 -4.52 -2.30 -15.92
N ASP A 175 -4.64 -1.87 -17.17
CA ASP A 175 -4.88 -2.79 -18.30
C ASP A 175 -3.73 -3.76 -18.50
N LYS A 176 -2.48 -3.30 -18.35
CA LYS A 176 -1.30 -4.17 -18.38
C LYS A 176 -1.27 -5.10 -17.17
N ALA A 177 -1.60 -4.58 -15.97
CA ALA A 177 -1.69 -5.41 -14.77
C ALA A 177 -2.72 -6.53 -14.93
N ILE A 178 -3.91 -6.22 -15.48
CA ILE A 178 -4.97 -7.19 -15.78
C ILE A 178 -4.45 -8.26 -16.75
N ALA A 179 -3.73 -7.86 -17.80
CA ALA A 179 -3.18 -8.81 -18.78
C ALA A 179 -2.20 -9.79 -18.11
N GLU A 180 -1.28 -9.29 -17.29
CA GLU A 180 -0.29 -10.12 -16.60
C GLU A 180 -0.93 -11.03 -15.53
N TYR A 181 -1.89 -10.54 -14.74
CA TYR A 181 -2.61 -11.38 -13.77
C TYR A 181 -3.44 -12.45 -14.46
N ARG A 182 -4.10 -12.14 -15.58
CA ARG A 182 -4.79 -13.15 -16.39
C ARG A 182 -3.83 -14.19 -16.89
N LYS A 183 -2.63 -13.77 -17.37
CA LYS A 183 -1.61 -14.72 -17.82
C LYS A 183 -1.18 -15.65 -16.69
N ALA A 184 -0.99 -15.12 -15.48
CA ALA A 184 -0.70 -15.94 -14.30
C ALA A 184 -1.81 -16.97 -14.02
N THR A 185 -3.10 -16.60 -14.15
CA THR A 185 -4.23 -17.52 -13.96
C THR A 185 -4.40 -18.53 -15.09
N GLU A 186 -3.98 -18.22 -16.31
CA GLU A 186 -3.94 -19.15 -17.45
C GLU A 186 -2.86 -20.22 -17.28
N ILE A 187 -1.67 -19.80 -16.81
CA ILE A 187 -0.55 -20.72 -16.53
C ILE A 187 -0.91 -21.64 -15.36
N ASN A 188 -1.44 -21.08 -14.27
CA ASN A 188 -1.82 -21.83 -13.09
C ASN A 188 -3.22 -21.41 -12.60
N PRO A 189 -4.30 -22.13 -13.04
CA PRO A 189 -5.67 -21.82 -12.61
C PRO A 189 -5.94 -21.99 -11.10
N GLN A 190 -5.02 -22.61 -10.36
CA GLN A 190 -5.09 -22.76 -8.90
C GLN A 190 -4.30 -21.67 -8.16
N PHE A 191 -3.65 -20.75 -8.86
CA PHE A 191 -2.86 -19.69 -8.25
C PHE A 191 -3.77 -18.57 -7.70
N SER A 192 -4.29 -18.81 -6.52
CA SER A 192 -5.29 -17.97 -5.85
C SER A 192 -4.87 -16.49 -5.68
N PRO A 193 -3.57 -16.13 -5.43
CA PRO A 193 -3.17 -14.73 -5.31
C PRO A 193 -3.43 -13.91 -6.57
N ALA A 194 -3.31 -14.52 -7.76
CA ALA A 194 -3.56 -13.81 -9.02
C ALA A 194 -5.02 -13.39 -9.16
N TYR A 195 -5.98 -14.21 -8.73
CA TYR A 195 -7.41 -13.83 -8.75
C TYR A 195 -7.70 -12.69 -7.78
N ASN A 196 -7.04 -12.66 -6.62
CA ASN A 196 -7.16 -11.55 -5.68
C ASN A 196 -6.77 -10.22 -6.35
N LEU A 197 -5.57 -10.17 -6.94
CA LEU A 197 -5.08 -8.93 -7.54
C LEU A 197 -5.78 -8.58 -8.86
N LEU A 198 -6.23 -9.58 -9.60
CA LEU A 198 -7.09 -9.37 -10.76
C LEU A 198 -8.40 -8.68 -10.35
N GLY A 199 -9.00 -9.09 -9.23
CA GLY A 199 -10.17 -8.43 -8.66
C GLY A 199 -9.89 -6.96 -8.31
N TYR A 200 -8.76 -6.67 -7.67
CA TYR A 200 -8.37 -5.29 -7.37
C TYR A 200 -8.07 -4.47 -8.64
N ALA A 201 -7.45 -5.06 -9.65
CA ALA A 201 -7.16 -4.38 -10.92
C ALA A 201 -8.45 -4.04 -11.67
N TYR A 202 -9.41 -4.96 -11.76
CA TYR A 202 -10.73 -4.67 -12.31
C TYR A 202 -11.48 -3.60 -11.52
N ARG A 203 -11.43 -3.64 -10.18
CA ARG A 203 -12.01 -2.61 -9.32
C ARG A 203 -11.43 -1.22 -9.60
N ALA A 204 -10.13 -1.14 -9.88
CA ALA A 204 -9.44 0.13 -10.15
C ALA A 204 -9.89 0.80 -11.45
N VAL A 205 -10.40 0.03 -12.41
CA VAL A 205 -10.96 0.51 -13.69
C VAL A 205 -12.49 0.45 -13.73
N ASP A 206 -13.13 0.40 -12.55
CA ASP A 206 -14.59 0.37 -12.35
C ASP A 206 -15.31 -0.83 -13.03
N ARG A 207 -14.57 -1.88 -13.39
CA ARG A 207 -15.13 -3.15 -13.91
C ARG A 207 -15.59 -4.04 -12.75
N PHE A 208 -16.58 -3.55 -11.99
CA PHE A 208 -17.01 -4.19 -10.73
C PHE A 208 -17.57 -5.60 -10.91
N GLY A 209 -18.24 -5.90 -12.03
CA GLY A 209 -18.72 -7.25 -12.34
C GLY A 209 -17.57 -8.27 -12.49
N ASP A 210 -16.52 -7.89 -13.24
CA ASP A 210 -15.34 -8.74 -13.42
C ASP A 210 -14.55 -8.89 -12.10
N ALA A 211 -14.48 -7.81 -11.29
CA ALA A 211 -13.90 -7.87 -9.97
C ALA A 211 -14.64 -8.84 -9.04
N GLU A 212 -15.97 -8.83 -9.06
CA GLU A 212 -16.81 -9.76 -8.27
C GLU A 212 -16.58 -11.22 -8.68
N ILE A 213 -16.48 -11.50 -9.98
CA ILE A 213 -16.16 -12.85 -10.51
C ILE A 213 -14.79 -13.30 -10.00
N ALA A 214 -13.77 -12.43 -10.09
CA ALA A 214 -12.42 -12.76 -9.65
C ALA A 214 -12.35 -13.03 -8.13
N PHE A 215 -12.99 -12.20 -7.29
CA PHE A 215 -13.01 -12.42 -5.84
C PHE A 215 -13.81 -13.67 -5.46
N LYS A 216 -14.92 -13.97 -6.13
CA LYS A 216 -15.66 -15.23 -5.90
C LYS A 216 -14.83 -16.44 -6.28
N LYS A 217 -14.05 -16.37 -7.37
CA LYS A 217 -13.10 -17.44 -7.73
C LYS A 217 -12.01 -17.58 -6.69
N TYR A 218 -11.54 -16.49 -6.11
CA TYR A 218 -10.57 -16.52 -5.01
C TYR A 218 -11.16 -17.23 -3.77
N ILE A 219 -12.42 -16.94 -3.39
CA ILE A 219 -13.14 -17.65 -2.31
C ILE A 219 -13.26 -19.15 -2.62
N GLU A 220 -13.63 -19.51 -3.86
CA GLU A 220 -13.75 -20.92 -4.28
C GLU A 220 -12.43 -21.69 -4.09
N LEU A 221 -11.30 -21.07 -4.44
CA LEU A 221 -9.99 -21.71 -4.40
C LEU A 221 -9.46 -21.91 -2.97
N VAL A 222 -9.73 -20.99 -2.06
CA VAL A 222 -9.20 -21.01 -0.68
C VAL A 222 -10.28 -20.61 0.34
N PRO A 223 -11.37 -21.37 0.47
CA PRO A 223 -12.50 -21.01 1.33
C PRO A 223 -12.18 -21.04 2.83
N GLY A 224 -11.10 -21.70 3.22
CA GLY A 224 -10.59 -21.77 4.59
C GLY A 224 -9.64 -20.61 4.95
N ASP A 225 -9.46 -19.63 4.07
CA ASP A 225 -8.63 -18.44 4.29
C ASP A 225 -9.56 -17.23 4.54
N PRO A 226 -9.29 -16.36 5.52
CA PRO A 226 -10.11 -15.16 5.77
C PRO A 226 -9.99 -14.10 4.67
N ASN A 227 -8.87 -14.04 3.96
CA ASN A 227 -8.57 -12.96 3.02
C ASN A 227 -9.51 -12.88 1.81
N PRO A 228 -9.95 -13.97 1.17
CA PRO A 228 -10.91 -13.87 0.05
C PRO A 228 -12.21 -13.15 0.44
N TYR A 229 -12.72 -13.42 1.62
CA TYR A 229 -13.92 -12.76 2.14
C TYR A 229 -13.66 -11.29 2.45
N ASP A 230 -12.49 -10.96 3.00
CA ASP A 230 -12.06 -9.57 3.24
C ASP A 230 -11.94 -8.77 1.93
N SER A 231 -11.29 -9.34 0.92
CA SER A 231 -11.14 -8.69 -0.39
C SER A 231 -12.48 -8.48 -1.10
N TYR A 232 -13.38 -9.45 -1.01
CA TYR A 232 -14.73 -9.31 -1.56
C TYR A 232 -15.55 -8.26 -0.76
N ALA A 233 -15.39 -8.22 0.56
CA ALA A 233 -16.02 -7.20 1.40
C ALA A 233 -15.57 -5.78 1.01
N GLU A 234 -14.30 -5.59 0.64
CA GLU A 234 -13.81 -4.31 0.14
C GLU A 234 -14.48 -3.88 -1.18
N LEU A 235 -14.75 -4.81 -2.09
CA LEU A 235 -15.51 -4.51 -3.30
C LEU A 235 -16.95 -4.09 -2.98
N LEU A 236 -17.61 -4.80 -2.07
CA LEU A 236 -18.96 -4.48 -1.62
C LEU A 236 -19.01 -3.11 -0.95
N MET A 237 -18.03 -2.78 -0.12
CA MET A 237 -17.88 -1.44 0.47
C MET A 237 -17.70 -0.38 -0.62
N LYS A 238 -16.81 -0.61 -1.60
CA LYS A 238 -16.56 0.29 -2.73
C LYS A 238 -17.84 0.61 -3.51
N THR A 239 -18.70 -0.37 -3.69
CA THR A 239 -19.97 -0.24 -4.40
C THR A 239 -21.13 0.23 -3.51
N GLY A 240 -20.89 0.61 -2.24
CA GLY A 240 -21.89 1.11 -1.31
C GLY A 240 -22.78 0.03 -0.67
N ARG A 241 -22.48 -1.25 -0.90
CA ARG A 241 -23.22 -2.41 -0.35
C ARG A 241 -22.70 -2.69 1.09
N PHE A 242 -22.86 -1.71 1.99
CA PHE A 242 -22.20 -1.72 3.31
C PHE A 242 -22.60 -2.88 4.22
N ASP A 243 -23.85 -3.29 4.24
CA ASP A 243 -24.31 -4.40 5.08
C ASP A 243 -23.76 -5.75 4.60
N GLU A 244 -23.75 -5.97 3.29
CA GLU A 244 -23.15 -7.14 2.68
C GLU A 244 -21.62 -7.14 2.89
N SER A 245 -20.98 -5.98 2.80
CA SER A 245 -19.56 -5.83 3.11
C SER A 245 -19.26 -6.25 4.55
N VAL A 246 -20.03 -5.76 5.52
CA VAL A 246 -19.88 -6.13 6.93
C VAL A 246 -20.09 -7.64 7.13
N ALA A 247 -21.08 -8.25 6.46
CA ALA A 247 -21.31 -9.68 6.52
C ALA A 247 -20.11 -10.49 6.01
N GLN A 248 -19.47 -10.07 4.91
CA GLN A 248 -18.28 -10.73 4.40
C GLN A 248 -17.06 -10.55 5.32
N TYR A 249 -16.86 -9.37 5.92
CA TYR A 249 -15.85 -9.18 6.95
C TYR A 249 -16.10 -10.08 8.19
N GLN A 250 -17.34 -10.22 8.61
CA GLN A 250 -17.71 -11.14 9.70
C GLN A 250 -17.45 -12.60 9.30
N LYS A 251 -17.68 -12.95 8.03
CA LYS A 251 -17.33 -14.28 7.53
C LYS A 251 -15.81 -14.51 7.59
N ALA A 252 -15.00 -13.54 7.20
CA ALA A 252 -13.54 -13.62 7.36
C ALA A 252 -13.14 -13.82 8.84
N LEU A 253 -13.76 -13.08 9.77
CA LEU A 253 -13.52 -13.22 11.21
C LEU A 253 -14.04 -14.55 11.80
N SER A 254 -15.00 -15.21 11.16
CA SER A 254 -15.41 -16.57 11.55
C SER A 254 -14.40 -17.65 11.12
N VAL A 255 -13.59 -17.37 10.09
CA VAL A 255 -12.48 -18.24 9.66
C VAL A 255 -11.25 -17.99 10.54
N ASP A 256 -10.91 -16.73 10.76
CA ASP A 256 -9.84 -16.32 11.68
C ASP A 256 -10.30 -15.12 12.51
N SER A 257 -10.58 -15.37 13.78
CA SER A 257 -11.07 -14.34 14.72
C SER A 257 -10.05 -13.22 14.96
N HIS A 258 -8.78 -13.42 14.61
CA HIS A 258 -7.69 -12.47 14.76
C HIS A 258 -7.37 -11.71 13.46
N PHE A 259 -8.11 -11.92 12.40
CA PHE A 259 -7.84 -11.26 11.11
C PHE A 259 -8.11 -9.75 11.18
N THR A 260 -7.09 -9.00 11.57
CA THR A 260 -7.14 -7.55 11.88
C THR A 260 -7.69 -6.72 10.73
N ALA A 261 -7.42 -7.09 9.46
CA ALA A 261 -7.90 -6.36 8.28
C ALA A 261 -9.43 -6.23 8.28
N SER A 262 -10.15 -7.32 8.55
CA SER A 262 -11.61 -7.30 8.59
C SER A 262 -12.18 -6.47 9.73
N ARG A 263 -11.52 -6.42 10.91
CA ARG A 263 -11.92 -5.52 12.00
C ARG A 263 -11.82 -4.06 11.57
N VAL A 264 -10.75 -3.70 10.88
CA VAL A 264 -10.56 -2.36 10.28
C VAL A 264 -11.60 -2.11 9.18
N GLY A 265 -11.91 -3.11 8.36
CA GLY A 265 -12.95 -3.03 7.32
C GLY A 265 -14.33 -2.72 7.90
N ILE A 266 -14.72 -3.41 8.99
CA ILE A 266 -15.98 -3.13 9.68
C ILE A 266 -15.99 -1.69 10.24
N ALA A 267 -14.90 -1.26 10.91
CA ALA A 267 -14.80 0.11 11.40
C ALA A 267 -14.89 1.14 10.28
N THR A 268 -14.27 0.85 9.12
CA THR A 268 -14.36 1.72 7.93
C THR A 268 -15.80 1.83 7.42
N ASN A 269 -16.53 0.72 7.33
CA ASN A 269 -17.94 0.76 6.96
C ASN A 269 -18.74 1.65 7.92
N ARG A 270 -18.49 1.57 9.24
CA ARG A 270 -19.15 2.44 10.24
C ARG A 270 -18.78 3.91 10.06
N MET A 271 -17.50 4.21 9.80
CA MET A 271 -17.04 5.57 9.46
C MET A 271 -17.76 6.10 8.21
N LEU A 272 -17.82 5.32 7.13
CA LEU A 272 -18.48 5.72 5.89
C LEU A 272 -19.99 5.97 6.07
N GLN A 273 -20.62 5.25 6.99
CA GLN A 273 -22.02 5.45 7.42
C GLN A 273 -22.19 6.63 8.40
N GLY A 274 -21.13 7.36 8.77
CA GLY A 274 -21.15 8.47 9.71
C GLY A 274 -21.16 8.06 11.20
N ARG A 275 -20.98 6.78 11.50
CA ARG A 275 -20.99 6.22 12.87
C ARG A 275 -19.58 6.28 13.48
N HIS A 276 -19.00 7.48 13.57
CA HIS A 276 -17.59 7.69 13.92
C HIS A 276 -17.22 7.19 15.32
N ASP A 277 -18.06 7.40 16.34
CA ASP A 277 -17.76 6.96 17.71
C ASP A 277 -17.75 5.44 17.82
N GLU A 278 -18.67 4.76 17.14
CA GLU A 278 -18.65 3.30 17.04
C GLU A 278 -17.40 2.79 16.33
N ALA A 279 -17.04 3.41 15.21
CA ALA A 279 -15.84 3.06 14.46
C ALA A 279 -14.56 3.25 15.29
N ALA A 280 -14.44 4.37 15.99
CA ALA A 280 -13.31 4.65 16.89
C ALA A 280 -13.25 3.63 18.04
N GLY A 281 -14.39 3.30 18.65
CA GLY A 281 -14.48 2.30 19.71
C GLY A 281 -14.11 0.89 19.25
N LEU A 282 -14.34 0.54 17.97
CA LEU A 282 -13.83 -0.71 17.37
C LEU A 282 -12.30 -0.71 17.34
N MET A 283 -11.69 0.40 17.02
CA MET A 283 -10.22 0.52 16.99
C MET A 283 -9.61 0.51 18.39
N ASP A 284 -10.26 1.10 19.39
CA ASP A 284 -9.82 0.98 20.78
C ASP A 284 -9.83 -0.48 21.28
N ARG A 285 -10.83 -1.26 20.88
CA ARG A 285 -10.87 -2.69 21.18
C ARG A 285 -9.76 -3.45 20.45
N LEU A 286 -9.53 -3.12 19.19
CA LEU A 286 -8.45 -3.71 18.41
C LEU A 286 -7.08 -3.42 19.06
N PHE A 287 -6.83 -2.17 19.45
CA PHE A 287 -5.59 -1.77 20.12
C PHE A 287 -5.33 -2.57 21.41
N LYS A 288 -6.38 -2.72 22.24
CA LYS A 288 -6.28 -3.49 23.51
C LYS A 288 -6.03 -4.97 23.28
N ALA A 289 -6.59 -5.55 22.23
CA ALA A 289 -6.47 -6.96 21.87
C ALA A 289 -5.27 -7.23 20.94
N ALA A 290 -4.49 -6.22 20.60
CA ALA A 290 -3.38 -6.34 19.67
C ALA A 290 -2.27 -7.22 20.23
N ARG A 291 -1.78 -8.14 19.43
CA ARG A 291 -0.76 -9.14 19.77
C ARG A 291 0.65 -8.62 19.54
N ASP A 292 0.81 -7.64 18.67
CA ASP A 292 2.08 -7.01 18.35
C ASP A 292 1.92 -5.50 18.10
N ASP A 293 3.04 -4.79 17.98
CA ASP A 293 3.05 -3.35 17.74
C ASP A 293 2.53 -3.00 16.34
N GLY A 294 2.63 -3.91 15.38
CA GLY A 294 2.06 -3.75 14.06
C GLY A 294 0.53 -3.64 14.09
N GLU A 295 -0.15 -4.47 14.87
CA GLU A 295 -1.60 -4.38 15.07
C GLU A 295 -1.98 -3.13 15.86
N ARG A 296 -1.18 -2.73 16.88
CA ARG A 296 -1.38 -1.49 17.63
C ARG A 296 -1.29 -0.27 16.71
N ARG A 297 -0.26 -0.19 15.89
CA ARG A 297 -0.08 0.88 14.89
C ARG A 297 -1.26 0.95 13.92
N ASN A 298 -1.74 -0.20 13.42
CA ASN A 298 -2.89 -0.24 12.53
C ASN A 298 -4.17 0.31 13.19
N ALA A 299 -4.38 -0.03 14.44
CA ALA A 299 -5.52 0.48 15.20
C ALA A 299 -5.42 2.00 15.40
N LEU A 300 -4.24 2.51 15.78
CA LEU A 300 -3.99 3.95 15.98
C LEU A 300 -4.15 4.75 14.69
N PHE A 301 -3.51 4.32 13.60
CA PHE A 301 -3.65 4.95 12.28
C PHE A 301 -5.12 4.99 11.82
N THR A 302 -5.80 3.84 11.87
CA THR A 302 -7.20 3.76 11.44
C THR A 302 -8.10 4.68 12.29
N LYS A 303 -7.88 4.70 13.61
CA LYS A 303 -8.60 5.58 14.51
C LYS A 303 -8.35 7.06 14.21
N ALA A 304 -7.09 7.42 13.92
CA ALA A 304 -6.76 8.78 13.52
C ALA A 304 -7.51 9.21 12.25
N VAL A 305 -7.55 8.35 11.21
CA VAL A 305 -8.31 8.65 9.98
C VAL A 305 -9.81 8.79 10.26
N ILE A 306 -10.40 7.95 11.13
CA ILE A 306 -11.80 8.07 11.57
C ILE A 306 -12.03 9.42 12.25
N LEU A 307 -11.11 9.85 13.12
CA LEU A 307 -11.20 11.13 13.82
C LEU A 307 -11.04 12.33 12.88
N VAL A 308 -10.18 12.21 11.84
CA VAL A 308 -10.08 13.22 10.77
C VAL A 308 -11.40 13.34 10.02
N ASP A 309 -12.01 12.22 9.59
CA ASP A 309 -13.31 12.21 8.90
C ASP A 309 -14.44 12.80 9.76
N ALA A 310 -14.30 12.70 11.10
CA ALA A 310 -15.19 13.30 12.08
C ALA A 310 -14.87 14.78 12.40
N GLY A 311 -13.84 15.39 11.78
CA GLY A 311 -13.41 16.76 12.06
C GLY A 311 -12.70 16.96 13.42
N ARG A 312 -12.21 15.88 14.05
CA ARG A 312 -11.58 15.89 15.39
C ARG A 312 -10.05 15.91 15.28
N THR A 313 -9.50 16.98 14.72
CA THR A 313 -8.07 17.14 14.38
C THR A 313 -7.11 16.83 15.54
N ASP A 314 -7.29 17.47 16.71
CA ASP A 314 -6.38 17.29 17.84
C ASP A 314 -6.41 15.86 18.40
N ALA A 315 -7.57 15.23 18.37
CA ALA A 315 -7.69 13.83 18.76
C ALA A 315 -6.98 12.90 17.76
N ALA A 316 -7.08 13.17 16.46
CA ALA A 316 -6.38 12.43 15.43
C ALA A 316 -4.84 12.54 15.57
N VAL A 317 -4.34 13.75 15.79
CA VAL A 317 -2.90 13.99 16.03
C VAL A 317 -2.42 13.18 17.23
N LYS A 318 -3.16 13.17 18.35
CA LYS A 318 -2.79 12.39 19.53
C LYS A 318 -2.70 10.88 19.26
N GLU A 319 -3.54 10.33 18.39
CA GLU A 319 -3.44 8.89 18.05
C GLU A 319 -2.16 8.60 17.24
N ILE A 320 -1.77 9.47 16.29
CA ILE A 320 -0.51 9.29 15.55
C ILE A 320 0.72 9.58 16.44
N GLU A 321 0.62 10.47 17.43
CA GLU A 321 1.70 10.66 18.42
C GLU A 321 1.94 9.40 19.27
N LYS A 322 0.89 8.60 19.56
CA LYS A 322 1.07 7.29 20.19
C LYS A 322 1.75 6.29 19.25
N GLU A 323 1.41 6.30 17.94
CA GLU A 323 2.07 5.48 16.92
C GLU A 323 3.56 5.84 16.83
N TYR A 324 3.87 7.14 16.74
CA TYR A 324 5.25 7.66 16.77
C TYR A 324 6.03 7.18 18.00
N ALA A 325 5.41 7.15 19.18
CA ALA A 325 6.06 6.70 20.40
C ALA A 325 6.38 5.19 20.36
N LEU A 326 5.53 4.36 19.75
CA LEU A 326 5.80 2.93 19.52
C LEU A 326 7.01 2.77 18.59
N ASP A 327 7.07 3.51 17.48
CA ASP A 327 8.16 3.44 16.52
C ASP A 327 9.49 3.98 17.12
N ALA A 328 9.41 4.98 17.97
CA ALA A 328 10.57 5.48 18.71
C ALA A 328 11.15 4.42 19.66
N ALA A 329 10.30 3.66 20.33
CA ALA A 329 10.74 2.56 21.20
C ALA A 329 11.43 1.43 20.41
N LEU A 330 11.07 1.24 19.13
CA LEU A 330 11.68 0.27 18.22
C LEU A 330 12.93 0.83 17.50
N GLY A 331 13.20 2.14 17.59
CA GLY A 331 14.27 2.82 16.86
C GLY A 331 14.01 2.87 15.35
N ASP A 332 12.74 2.80 14.91
CA ASP A 332 12.34 2.79 13.50
C ASP A 332 12.18 4.24 12.97
N SER A 333 13.29 4.85 12.59
CA SER A 333 13.33 6.22 12.08
C SER A 333 12.48 6.42 10.82
N ALA A 334 12.30 5.38 10.00
CA ALA A 334 11.52 5.48 8.77
C ALA A 334 10.02 5.62 9.10
N ASN A 335 9.51 4.79 10.00
CA ASN A 335 8.12 4.88 10.44
C ASN A 335 7.86 6.16 11.25
N MET A 336 8.77 6.53 12.16
CA MET A 336 8.68 7.82 12.90
C MET A 336 8.58 9.01 11.95
N SER A 337 9.33 8.98 10.84
CA SER A 337 9.25 10.01 9.80
C SER A 337 7.88 10.02 9.12
N GLY A 338 7.26 8.83 8.89
CA GLY A 338 5.90 8.68 8.38
C GLY A 338 4.85 9.29 9.25
N ASP A 339 4.95 9.03 10.51
CA ASP A 339 4.03 9.55 11.52
C ASP A 339 4.14 11.07 11.60
N ALA A 340 5.36 11.61 11.62
CA ALA A 340 5.57 13.05 11.60
C ALA A 340 5.01 13.70 10.32
N GLN A 341 5.17 13.06 9.16
CA GLN A 341 4.58 13.48 7.89
C GLN A 341 3.04 13.49 7.97
N LEU A 342 2.42 12.43 8.48
CA LEU A 342 0.97 12.31 8.60
C LEU A 342 0.40 13.36 9.58
N ILE A 343 1.07 13.60 10.71
CA ILE A 343 0.70 14.69 11.62
C ILE A 343 0.75 16.03 10.87
N GLY A 344 1.81 16.26 10.08
CA GLY A 344 1.93 17.44 9.22
C GLY A 344 0.75 17.58 8.25
N ASP A 345 0.35 16.48 7.59
CA ASP A 345 -0.78 16.46 6.66
C ASP A 345 -2.11 16.80 7.35
N ILE A 346 -2.36 16.21 8.52
CA ILE A 346 -3.57 16.48 9.35
C ILE A 346 -3.61 17.95 9.81
N LEU A 347 -2.48 18.49 10.25
CA LEU A 347 -2.38 19.88 10.69
C LEU A 347 -2.55 20.86 9.52
N LEU A 348 -1.97 20.54 8.35
CA LEU A 348 -2.09 21.36 7.16
C LEU A 348 -3.53 21.45 6.65
N ASP A 349 -4.23 20.31 6.64
CA ASP A 349 -5.65 20.25 6.28
C ASP A 349 -6.52 21.09 7.24
N ALA A 350 -6.19 21.08 8.54
CA ALA A 350 -6.82 21.91 9.55
C ALA A 350 -6.41 23.40 9.50
N GLY A 351 -5.65 23.85 8.49
CA GLY A 351 -5.18 25.23 8.35
C GLY A 351 -4.02 25.65 9.27
N ARG A 352 -3.41 24.70 9.99
CA ARG A 352 -2.31 24.93 10.96
C ARG A 352 -0.94 24.81 10.25
N ALA A 353 -0.75 25.61 9.20
CA ALA A 353 0.41 25.52 8.29
C ALA A 353 1.77 25.68 8.97
N ALA A 354 1.89 26.49 10.04
CA ALA A 354 3.16 26.67 10.77
C ALA A 354 3.54 25.39 11.55
N GLU A 355 2.59 24.75 12.19
CA GLU A 355 2.81 23.50 12.91
C GLU A 355 3.07 22.34 11.96
N ALA A 356 2.36 22.30 10.83
CA ALA A 356 2.61 21.32 9.77
C ALA A 356 4.06 21.40 9.27
N ALA A 357 4.59 22.60 9.03
CA ALA A 357 5.97 22.82 8.60
C ALA A 357 6.98 22.23 9.61
N GLN A 358 6.74 22.40 10.92
CA GLN A 358 7.60 21.83 11.95
C GLN A 358 7.60 20.30 11.91
N ARG A 359 6.44 19.68 11.68
CA ARG A 359 6.34 18.22 11.58
C ARG A 359 7.02 17.68 10.33
N TYR A 360 6.91 18.35 9.18
CA TYR A 360 7.64 17.97 7.96
C TYR A 360 9.14 18.09 8.12
N ALA A 361 9.64 19.19 8.74
CA ALA A 361 11.07 19.31 9.04
C ALA A 361 11.55 18.18 9.97
N LYS A 362 10.74 17.77 10.96
CA LYS A 362 11.06 16.64 11.83
C LYS A 362 11.10 15.32 11.06
N ALA A 363 10.19 15.12 10.12
CA ALA A 363 10.17 13.94 9.26
C ALA A 363 11.47 13.82 8.43
N LEU A 364 11.92 14.90 7.82
CA LEU A 364 13.17 14.95 7.08
C LEU A 364 14.38 14.69 8.00
N GLU A 365 14.46 15.35 9.15
CA GLU A 365 15.54 15.19 10.13
C GLU A 365 15.74 13.72 10.54
N LEU A 366 14.65 13.00 10.79
CA LEU A 366 14.66 11.58 11.19
C LEU A 366 15.31 10.69 10.14
N VAL A 367 14.99 10.90 8.87
CA VAL A 367 15.57 10.14 7.76
C VAL A 367 17.03 10.51 7.53
N GLU A 368 17.37 11.78 7.57
CA GLU A 368 18.75 12.25 7.39
C GLU A 368 19.71 11.65 8.43
N ARG A 369 19.29 11.54 9.68
CA ARG A 369 20.07 10.95 10.77
C ARG A 369 20.07 9.43 10.81
N SER A 370 19.24 8.79 10.00
CA SER A 370 19.12 7.33 9.99
C SER A 370 20.24 6.65 9.19
N SER A 371 20.31 5.33 9.33
CA SER A 371 21.18 4.46 8.51
C SER A 371 20.61 4.07 7.16
N LEU A 372 19.50 4.70 6.72
CA LEU A 372 18.89 4.44 5.42
C LEU A 372 19.80 4.85 4.26
N SER A 373 19.63 4.22 3.12
CA SER A 373 20.45 4.48 1.93
C SER A 373 20.35 5.94 1.47
N GLU A 374 21.39 6.43 0.79
CA GLU A 374 21.40 7.80 0.26
C GLU A 374 20.28 8.01 -0.78
N ASP A 375 19.92 6.98 -1.56
CA ASP A 375 18.78 7.03 -2.49
C ASP A 375 17.46 7.33 -1.76
N VAL A 376 17.25 6.70 -0.59
CA VAL A 376 16.07 6.95 0.28
C VAL A 376 16.09 8.36 0.85
N LYS A 377 17.24 8.84 1.33
CA LYS A 377 17.40 10.20 1.84
C LYS A 377 17.10 11.23 0.75
N GLN A 378 17.65 11.04 -0.44
CA GLN A 378 17.38 11.93 -1.57
C GLN A 378 15.90 11.92 -2.00
N ASP A 379 15.20 10.76 -1.95
CA ASP A 379 13.76 10.71 -2.24
C ASP A 379 12.95 11.45 -1.17
N THR A 380 13.41 11.41 0.10
CA THR A 380 12.78 12.17 1.19
C THR A 380 13.00 13.68 1.04
N ARG A 381 14.20 14.13 0.66
CA ARG A 381 14.47 15.54 0.33
C ARG A 381 13.58 16.02 -0.81
N LEU A 382 13.42 15.18 -1.84
CA LEU A 382 12.50 15.48 -2.92
C LEU A 382 11.05 15.62 -2.43
N ALA A 383 10.59 14.70 -1.58
CA ALA A 383 9.25 14.79 -0.99
C ALA A 383 9.06 16.05 -0.14
N ASP A 384 10.11 16.54 0.51
CA ASP A 384 10.04 17.75 1.32
C ASP A 384 9.75 19.01 0.49
N HIS A 385 10.27 19.14 -0.74
CA HIS A 385 9.88 20.20 -1.66
C HIS A 385 8.36 20.25 -1.88
N ARG A 386 7.70 19.09 -2.03
CA ARG A 386 6.24 19.03 -2.14
C ARG A 386 5.55 19.53 -0.86
N ASN A 387 6.08 19.21 0.31
CA ASN A 387 5.53 19.64 1.59
C ASN A 387 5.69 21.16 1.77
N LEU A 388 6.87 21.69 1.45
CA LEU A 388 7.14 23.13 1.50
C LEU A 388 6.23 23.90 0.54
N ALA A 389 6.03 23.39 -0.69
CA ALA A 389 5.09 23.98 -1.65
C ALA A 389 3.66 24.02 -1.09
N ARG A 390 3.19 22.95 -0.46
CA ARG A 390 1.84 22.87 0.14
C ARG A 390 1.68 23.84 1.32
N VAL A 391 2.69 23.94 2.17
CA VAL A 391 2.73 24.89 3.28
C VAL A 391 2.71 26.33 2.76
N ALA A 392 3.53 26.66 1.76
CA ALA A 392 3.56 27.99 1.15
C ALA A 392 2.20 28.32 0.51
N LEU A 393 1.59 27.37 -0.21
CA LEU A 393 0.26 27.54 -0.82
C LEU A 393 -0.81 27.81 0.25
N ALA A 394 -0.77 27.11 1.38
CA ALA A 394 -1.70 27.33 2.50
C ALA A 394 -1.52 28.71 3.14
N LYS A 395 -0.29 29.23 3.20
CA LYS A 395 0.03 30.59 3.68
C LYS A 395 -0.26 31.68 2.65
N GLY A 396 -0.61 31.33 1.40
CA GLY A 396 -0.83 32.28 0.32
C GLY A 396 0.45 32.76 -0.36
N ASP A 397 1.61 32.20 -0.04
CA ASP A 397 2.89 32.51 -0.70
C ASP A 397 3.03 31.70 -2.00
N LEU A 398 2.45 32.26 -3.07
CA LEU A 398 2.45 31.62 -4.39
C LEU A 398 3.84 31.56 -5.03
N ALA A 399 4.73 32.51 -4.72
CA ALA A 399 6.08 32.52 -5.27
C ALA A 399 6.88 31.32 -4.76
N THR A 400 6.93 31.15 -3.46
CA THR A 400 7.58 29.98 -2.82
C THR A 400 6.90 28.68 -3.24
N ALA A 401 5.56 28.62 -3.26
CA ALA A 401 4.83 27.43 -3.67
C ALA A 401 5.21 26.96 -5.08
N LYS A 402 5.34 27.88 -6.04
CA LYS A 402 5.76 27.58 -7.43
C LYS A 402 7.22 27.15 -7.51
N GLY A 403 8.12 27.81 -6.76
CA GLY A 403 9.55 27.46 -6.72
C GLY A 403 9.76 26.04 -6.22
N GLU A 404 9.14 25.70 -5.10
CA GLU A 404 9.23 24.39 -4.50
C GLU A 404 8.54 23.30 -5.35
N ALA A 405 7.41 23.63 -5.97
CA ALA A 405 6.72 22.72 -6.89
C ALA A 405 7.56 22.41 -8.13
N LYS A 406 8.30 23.41 -8.64
CA LYS A 406 9.23 23.21 -9.76
C LYS A 406 10.37 22.28 -9.35
N SER A 407 11.02 22.52 -8.20
CA SER A 407 12.08 21.65 -7.68
C SER A 407 11.59 20.20 -7.52
N TYR A 408 10.36 20.04 -7.02
CA TYR A 408 9.74 18.70 -6.90
C TYR A 408 9.50 18.05 -8.25
N THR A 409 9.00 18.80 -9.26
CA THR A 409 8.73 18.28 -10.60
C THR A 409 10.02 17.84 -11.29
N ASP A 410 11.03 18.72 -11.33
CA ASP A 410 12.33 18.44 -11.94
C ASP A 410 12.97 17.17 -11.34
N GLY A 411 12.90 17.03 -10.01
CA GLY A 411 13.40 15.85 -9.31
C GLY A 411 12.60 14.57 -9.59
N ALA A 412 11.29 14.67 -9.73
CA ALA A 412 10.42 13.53 -10.07
C ALA A 412 10.69 13.00 -11.49
N GLU A 413 10.87 13.92 -12.45
CA GLU A 413 11.19 13.59 -13.84
C GLU A 413 12.58 12.99 -13.98
N SER A 414 13.60 13.55 -13.34
CA SER A 414 14.97 13.04 -13.39
C SER A 414 15.09 11.62 -12.86
N ARG A 415 14.22 11.22 -11.93
CA ARG A 415 14.16 9.87 -11.34
C ARG A 415 13.24 8.92 -12.10
N GLN A 416 12.54 9.37 -13.13
CA GLN A 416 11.54 8.59 -13.87
C GLN A 416 10.51 7.92 -12.94
N ASN A 417 10.15 8.62 -11.85
CA ASN A 417 9.24 8.12 -10.83
C ASN A 417 7.80 8.54 -11.16
N SER A 418 7.06 7.67 -11.85
CA SER A 418 5.68 7.95 -12.29
C SER A 418 4.72 8.30 -11.13
N PHE A 419 4.95 7.78 -9.92
CA PHE A 419 4.16 8.15 -8.75
C PHE A 419 4.43 9.61 -8.36
N ARG A 420 5.72 10.02 -8.29
CA ARG A 420 6.11 11.40 -7.98
C ARG A 420 5.65 12.37 -9.09
N THR A 421 5.73 11.96 -10.35
CA THR A 421 5.24 12.77 -11.48
C THR A 421 3.73 13.04 -11.35
N ARG A 422 2.92 12.02 -11.01
CA ARG A 422 1.50 12.22 -10.76
C ARG A 422 1.22 13.13 -9.56
N GLN A 423 2.03 13.05 -8.50
CA GLN A 423 1.93 13.98 -7.37
C GLN A 423 2.32 15.42 -7.76
N ALA A 424 3.35 15.58 -8.60
CA ALA A 424 3.74 16.90 -9.12
C ALA A 424 2.60 17.53 -9.93
N HIS A 425 1.92 16.77 -10.78
CA HIS A 425 0.74 17.23 -11.48
C HIS A 425 -0.41 17.59 -10.52
N GLY A 426 -0.67 16.81 -9.47
CA GLY A 426 -1.64 17.17 -8.44
C GLY A 426 -1.32 18.51 -7.77
N LEU A 427 -0.05 18.71 -7.41
CA LEU A 427 0.43 19.95 -6.79
C LEU A 427 0.29 21.15 -7.76
N ALA A 428 0.74 21.02 -9.00
CA ALA A 428 0.60 22.06 -10.01
C ALA A 428 -0.87 22.42 -10.26
N GLY A 429 -1.74 21.41 -10.30
CA GLY A 429 -3.18 21.61 -10.42
C GLY A 429 -3.78 22.39 -9.25
N THR A 430 -3.35 22.13 -8.00
CA THR A 430 -3.83 22.91 -6.83
C THR A 430 -3.30 24.34 -6.83
N ILE A 431 -2.08 24.58 -7.28
CA ILE A 431 -1.53 25.94 -7.45
C ILE A 431 -2.35 26.70 -8.50
N ALA A 432 -2.59 26.10 -9.67
CA ALA A 432 -3.41 26.71 -10.72
C ALA A 432 -4.86 27.01 -10.26
N LEU A 433 -5.45 26.11 -9.45
CA LEU A 433 -6.75 26.36 -8.80
C LEU A 433 -6.73 27.62 -7.92
N ARG A 434 -5.68 27.77 -7.13
CA ARG A 434 -5.53 28.95 -6.24
C ARG A 434 -5.40 30.25 -7.03
N GLU A 435 -4.77 30.18 -8.21
CA GLU A 435 -4.66 31.30 -9.15
C GLU A 435 -5.91 31.51 -10.03
N LYS A 436 -6.92 30.63 -9.89
CA LYS A 436 -8.13 30.63 -10.73
C LYS A 436 -7.84 30.35 -12.22
N HIS A 437 -6.71 29.74 -12.54
CA HIS A 437 -6.35 29.30 -13.89
C HIS A 437 -6.95 27.90 -14.14
N TYR A 438 -8.27 27.83 -14.26
CA TYR A 438 -9.03 26.57 -14.22
C TYR A 438 -8.69 25.61 -15.36
N ASP A 439 -8.37 26.11 -16.57
CA ASP A 439 -7.97 25.25 -17.69
C ASP A 439 -6.62 24.57 -17.43
N GLN A 440 -5.66 25.30 -16.87
CA GLN A 440 -4.37 24.75 -16.46
C GLN A 440 -4.55 23.75 -15.30
N ALA A 441 -5.42 24.08 -14.33
CA ALA A 441 -5.74 23.16 -13.24
C ALA A 441 -6.28 21.84 -13.77
N LEU A 442 -7.24 21.86 -14.69
CA LEU A 442 -7.81 20.67 -15.31
C LEU A 442 -6.78 19.88 -16.11
N ALA A 443 -5.89 20.55 -16.86
CA ALA A 443 -4.82 19.89 -17.61
C ALA A 443 -3.85 19.12 -16.69
N HIS A 444 -3.45 19.73 -15.58
CA HIS A 444 -2.59 19.08 -14.59
C HIS A 444 -3.33 17.99 -13.80
N LEU A 445 -4.52 18.29 -13.27
CA LEU A 445 -5.29 17.32 -12.50
C LEU A 445 -5.66 16.07 -13.32
N GLY A 446 -5.85 16.22 -14.65
CA GLY A 446 -6.06 15.11 -15.56
C GLY A 446 -4.87 14.15 -15.68
N GLN A 447 -3.66 14.61 -15.35
CA GLN A 447 -2.44 13.79 -15.32
C GLN A 447 -2.05 13.34 -13.90
N ALA A 448 -2.76 13.80 -12.87
CA ALA A 448 -2.56 13.39 -11.50
C ALA A 448 -3.16 12.00 -11.23
N ASN A 449 -3.09 11.54 -9.98
CA ASN A 449 -3.63 10.23 -9.58
C ASN A 449 -5.17 10.22 -9.63
N GLN A 450 -5.76 9.67 -10.67
CA GLN A 450 -7.21 9.58 -10.84
C GLN A 450 -7.91 8.63 -9.85
N GLN A 451 -7.16 7.81 -9.10
CA GLN A 451 -7.69 6.96 -8.04
C GLN A 451 -7.76 7.69 -6.68
N ASP A 452 -7.16 8.88 -6.57
CA ASP A 452 -7.20 9.67 -5.35
C ASP A 452 -8.49 10.52 -5.32
N PRO A 453 -9.41 10.29 -4.37
CA PRO A 453 -10.61 11.10 -4.23
C PRO A 453 -10.33 12.59 -4.04
N GLN A 454 -9.17 12.95 -3.50
CA GLN A 454 -8.76 14.34 -3.35
C GLN A 454 -8.52 15.01 -4.72
N VAL A 455 -7.93 14.27 -5.67
CA VAL A 455 -7.75 14.77 -7.06
C VAL A 455 -9.09 14.94 -7.76
N LEU A 456 -10.03 14.00 -7.56
CA LEU A 456 -11.40 14.14 -8.09
C LEU A 456 -12.10 15.38 -7.53
N TYR A 457 -11.95 15.62 -6.24
CA TYR A 457 -12.52 16.80 -5.57
C TYR A 457 -11.91 18.10 -6.10
N TRP A 458 -10.59 18.19 -6.26
CA TRP A 458 -9.94 19.37 -6.85
C TRP A 458 -10.38 19.59 -8.29
N THR A 459 -10.56 18.52 -9.07
CA THR A 459 -11.09 18.60 -10.44
C THR A 459 -12.53 19.12 -10.42
N ALA A 460 -13.35 18.72 -9.46
CA ALA A 460 -14.69 19.26 -9.25
C ALA A 460 -14.66 20.78 -8.95
N LEU A 461 -13.72 21.22 -8.11
CA LEU A 461 -13.54 22.65 -7.83
C LEU A 461 -13.13 23.45 -9.08
N ALA A 462 -12.29 22.88 -9.94
CA ALA A 462 -11.90 23.52 -11.19
C ALA A 462 -13.10 23.69 -12.14
N TRP A 463 -13.93 22.65 -12.30
CA TRP A 463 -15.15 22.73 -13.12
C TRP A 463 -16.17 23.72 -12.53
N LYS A 464 -16.32 23.75 -11.20
CA LYS A 464 -17.13 24.78 -10.52
C LYS A 464 -16.65 26.19 -10.85
N GLY A 465 -15.33 26.41 -10.81
CA GLY A 465 -14.73 27.69 -11.14
C GLY A 465 -14.93 28.11 -12.61
N LYS A 466 -15.04 27.15 -13.52
CA LYS A 466 -15.42 27.38 -14.94
C LYS A 466 -16.91 27.60 -15.15
N GLY A 467 -17.74 27.41 -14.14
CA GLY A 467 -19.20 27.55 -14.25
C GLY A 467 -19.94 26.27 -14.67
N ASP A 468 -19.27 25.14 -14.87
CA ASP A 468 -19.90 23.84 -15.14
C ASP A 468 -20.31 23.16 -13.83
N ALA A 469 -21.46 23.58 -13.30
CA ALA A 469 -21.99 23.08 -12.05
C ALA A 469 -22.38 21.58 -12.13
N ALA A 470 -22.82 21.11 -13.30
CA ALA A 470 -23.23 19.71 -13.47
C ALA A 470 -22.05 18.76 -13.33
N LYS A 471 -20.95 19.06 -14.04
CA LYS A 471 -19.73 18.26 -14.00
C LYS A 471 -19.02 18.36 -12.64
N ALA A 472 -19.06 19.54 -12.04
CA ALA A 472 -18.55 19.75 -10.68
C ALA A 472 -19.28 18.86 -9.66
N LYS A 473 -20.61 18.83 -9.72
CA LYS A 473 -21.47 18.00 -8.85
C LYS A 473 -21.22 16.50 -9.07
N GLU A 474 -21.12 16.04 -10.31
CA GLU A 474 -20.81 14.66 -10.65
C GLU A 474 -19.50 14.20 -10.02
N LEU A 475 -18.42 14.97 -10.22
CA LEU A 475 -17.09 14.64 -9.71
C LEU A 475 -17.02 14.71 -8.19
N ALA A 476 -17.69 15.70 -7.58
CA ALA A 476 -17.81 15.79 -6.13
C ALA A 476 -18.53 14.57 -5.54
N ALA A 477 -19.62 14.11 -6.18
CA ALA A 477 -20.33 12.91 -5.78
C ALA A 477 -19.43 11.65 -5.88
N ARG A 478 -18.64 11.53 -6.95
CA ARG A 478 -17.67 10.44 -7.09
C ARG A 478 -16.58 10.50 -6.01
N ALA A 479 -16.06 11.68 -5.68
CA ALA A 479 -15.10 11.87 -4.59
C ALA A 479 -15.72 11.53 -3.23
N ALA A 480 -16.94 12.00 -2.94
CA ALA A 480 -17.64 11.75 -1.68
C ALA A 480 -17.94 10.27 -1.45
N ASN A 481 -18.24 9.54 -2.51
CA ASN A 481 -18.62 8.12 -2.51
C ASN A 481 -17.49 7.20 -2.98
N ALA A 482 -16.23 7.59 -2.81
CA ALA A 482 -15.10 6.75 -3.16
C ALA A 482 -15.07 5.44 -2.36
N ASN A 483 -15.62 5.43 -1.14
CA ASN A 483 -15.85 4.27 -0.28
C ASN A 483 -14.63 3.33 -0.24
N ILE A 484 -13.50 3.89 0.13
CA ILE A 484 -12.23 3.17 0.25
C ILE A 484 -11.86 2.97 1.73
N LEU A 485 -10.93 2.06 1.95
CA LEU A 485 -10.32 1.82 3.25
C LEU A 485 -9.66 3.09 3.81
N PRO A 486 -9.38 3.20 5.12
CA PRO A 486 -8.92 4.44 5.74
C PRO A 486 -7.74 5.04 5.00
N LEU A 487 -7.95 6.24 4.49
CA LEU A 487 -6.96 7.04 3.79
C LEU A 487 -7.15 8.50 4.23
N ALA A 488 -6.10 9.13 4.75
CA ALA A 488 -6.18 10.48 5.27
C ALA A 488 -6.61 11.49 4.19
N THR A 489 -6.06 11.40 2.96
CA THR A 489 -6.44 12.29 1.86
C THR A 489 -7.91 12.22 1.49
N TYR A 490 -8.54 11.05 1.65
CA TYR A 490 -9.99 10.91 1.46
C TYR A 490 -10.78 11.53 2.63
N ALA A 491 -10.34 11.29 3.87
CA ALA A 491 -10.98 11.85 5.05
C ALA A 491 -10.98 13.39 5.02
N PHE A 492 -9.89 14.01 4.56
CA PHE A 492 -9.78 15.46 4.43
C PHE A 492 -10.87 16.10 3.55
N ILE A 493 -11.28 15.43 2.49
CA ILE A 493 -12.18 16.04 1.50
C ILE A 493 -13.63 15.53 1.56
N ARG A 494 -13.87 14.41 2.24
CA ARG A 494 -15.15 13.70 2.12
C ARG A 494 -16.35 14.54 2.56
N ALA A 495 -16.21 15.28 3.66
CA ALA A 495 -17.28 16.15 4.14
C ALA A 495 -17.59 17.30 3.16
N GLU A 496 -16.56 17.93 2.62
CA GLU A 496 -16.69 19.04 1.65
C GLU A 496 -17.19 18.55 0.29
N ALA A 497 -16.74 17.39 -0.15
CA ALA A 497 -17.25 16.76 -1.37
C ALA A 497 -18.75 16.41 -1.25
N LYS A 498 -19.20 15.94 -0.10
CA LYS A 498 -20.64 15.70 0.18
C LYS A 498 -21.51 16.96 0.14
N LYS A 499 -20.98 18.09 0.61
CA LYS A 499 -21.72 19.38 0.53
C LYS A 499 -21.88 19.88 -0.90
N MET A 500 -21.01 19.44 -1.79
CA MET A 500 -20.97 19.88 -3.17
C MET A 500 -21.68 18.91 -4.14
N SER A 501 -21.95 17.66 -3.69
CA SER A 501 -22.55 16.58 -4.48
C SER A 501 -24.09 16.64 -4.61
#